data_4975c26e7574f6969d5ae39e7e312558
#
_entry.id   4975c26e7574f6969d5ae39e7e312558
#
_cell.length_a   1.000
_cell.length_b   1.000
_cell.length_c   1.000
_cell.angle_alpha   90.00
_cell.angle_beta   90.00
_cell.angle_gamma   90.00
#
_symmetry.space_group_name_H-M   'P 1'
#
loop_
_entity.id
_entity.type
_entity.pdbx_description
1 polymer ?
#
loop_
_entity_poly.entity_id
_entity_poly.type
_entity_poly.pdbx_seq_one_letter_code
_entity_poly.pdbx_strand_id
1 'polypeptide(L)'
;MKKKLMSVLLAVAMVASMAVGCGSDKKASSDSEDTKKTESTEKKTESNQILFNGSSTLAPVITSIATDFFDTYGTWDAYDSSLPKEDIAIYVSAGGSGQGTKAVIDGTTTFGMVARSVKDEEKKAIKNEKEYQVGIDALTIAVNPKNPVTGVLDDLSTDQIVSLFSGKYATWKDLDPSLPDEKVVVITRDINGGAHEVFQKNIMGDTEVSSDAIQASSMGELVQDIIDNQYAIGYASFGVANQNAGKVVTMKVNGVEPTKENILNGSYIIQRPLLIVGSGKPTDVQQAFLDVILGETGQKTVEDMGFIPMK
;
A
#
# COMPACT_ATOMS: atom_id res chain seq x y z
N MET A 1 -8.21 11.31 42.65
CA MET A 1 -8.79 10.05 42.18
C MET A 1 -7.68 9.26 41.51
N LYS A 2 -7.47 8.03 41.89
CA LYS A 2 -6.17 7.33 41.91
C LYS A 2 -5.73 6.85 40.52
N LYS A 3 -4.53 7.30 40.08
CA LYS A 3 -3.78 6.79 38.94
C LYS A 3 -3.26 5.38 39.26
N LYS A 4 -3.55 4.38 38.42
CA LYS A 4 -2.85 3.08 38.45
C LYS A 4 -1.87 3.05 37.29
N LEU A 5 -0.59 3.17 37.60
CA LEU A 5 0.51 2.77 36.75
C LEU A 5 0.52 1.22 36.70
N MET A 6 0.54 0.66 35.52
CA MET A 6 0.84 -0.76 35.32
C MET A 6 2.13 -0.88 34.54
N SER A 7 3.16 -1.35 35.25
CA SER A 7 4.51 -1.61 34.73
C SER A 7 4.49 -2.91 33.92
N VAL A 8 4.95 -2.84 32.66
CA VAL A 8 5.19 -4.02 31.82
C VAL A 8 6.65 -4.46 32.00
N LEU A 9 6.83 -5.63 32.58
CA LEU A 9 8.14 -6.32 32.68
C LEU A 9 8.48 -6.97 31.31
N LEU A 10 9.61 -6.56 30.76
CA LEU A 10 10.23 -7.17 29.59
C LEU A 10 11.09 -8.35 30.04
N ALA A 11 10.72 -9.59 29.71
CA ALA A 11 11.55 -10.76 29.91
C ALA A 11 12.33 -11.09 28.61
N VAL A 12 13.64 -10.87 28.65
CA VAL A 12 14.59 -11.28 27.60
C VAL A 12 15.07 -12.68 27.94
N ALA A 13 14.76 -13.68 27.11
CA ALA A 13 15.34 -15.01 27.19
C ALA A 13 16.50 -15.14 26.19
N MET A 14 17.73 -15.19 26.69
CA MET A 14 18.91 -15.59 25.91
C MET A 14 18.94 -17.11 25.80
N VAL A 15 19.04 -17.64 24.58
CA VAL A 15 19.39 -19.04 24.34
C VAL A 15 20.83 -19.09 23.87
N ALA A 16 21.68 -19.69 24.70
CA ALA A 16 23.08 -19.97 24.38
C ALA A 16 23.20 -21.25 23.56
N SER A 17 23.89 -21.15 22.43
CA SER A 17 24.32 -22.28 21.61
C SER A 17 25.56 -22.95 22.18
N MET A 18 25.54 -24.28 22.38
CA MET A 18 26.74 -25.09 22.57
C MET A 18 26.92 -26.07 21.41
N ALA A 19 28.02 -25.92 20.71
CA ALA A 19 28.54 -26.86 19.73
C ALA A 19 29.57 -27.78 20.43
N VAL A 20 29.45 -29.11 20.23
CA VAL A 20 30.49 -30.14 20.40
C VAL A 20 30.05 -31.26 19.47
N GLY A 21 30.76 -31.83 18.50
CA GLY A 21 32.16 -32.17 18.38
C GLY A 21 32.21 -33.61 17.84
N CYS A 22 32.97 -33.85 16.79
CA CYS A 22 33.21 -35.06 16.01
C CYS A 22 33.44 -36.38 16.80
N GLY A 23 33.16 -37.52 16.11
CA GLY A 23 33.79 -38.82 16.45
C GLY A 23 33.22 -40.00 15.64
N SER A 24 34.10 -40.61 14.90
CA SER A 24 33.98 -41.66 13.88
C SER A 24 33.58 -43.08 14.33
N ASP A 25 33.09 -43.85 13.36
CA ASP A 25 33.31 -45.25 13.03
C ASP A 25 32.55 -46.41 13.73
N LYS A 26 31.97 -47.19 12.83
CA LYS A 26 31.90 -48.66 12.62
C LYS A 26 30.58 -49.40 12.82
N LYS A 27 30.11 -49.85 11.66
CA LYS A 27 29.74 -51.24 11.22
C LYS A 27 28.68 -52.07 11.96
N ALA A 28 27.70 -52.43 11.18
CA ALA A 28 27.06 -53.74 10.93
C ALA A 28 25.97 -54.24 11.91
N SER A 29 24.82 -54.44 11.45
CA SER A 29 24.10 -55.59 10.94
C SER A 29 22.58 -55.48 11.17
N SER A 30 21.88 -55.71 10.12
CA SER A 30 20.54 -56.26 9.92
C SER A 30 19.63 -56.48 11.12
N ASP A 31 18.45 -55.84 11.08
CA ASP A 31 17.19 -56.57 11.14
C ASP A 31 16.04 -55.71 10.57
N SER A 32 15.26 -56.37 9.71
CA SER A 32 14.08 -55.86 9.04
C SER A 32 12.91 -55.87 10.02
N GLU A 33 12.35 -54.69 10.32
CA GLU A 33 10.97 -54.59 10.81
C GLU A 33 10.17 -53.60 9.98
N ASP A 34 9.12 -54.14 9.46
CA ASP A 34 8.09 -53.60 8.62
C ASP A 34 7.35 -52.45 9.37
N THR A 35 7.76 -51.23 9.16
CA THR A 35 7.01 -50.08 9.70
C THR A 35 6.05 -49.55 8.64
N LYS A 36 4.82 -49.98 8.74
CA LYS A 36 3.64 -49.39 8.06
C LYS A 36 3.75 -47.84 8.11
N LYS A 37 4.01 -47.27 6.94
CA LYS A 37 3.88 -45.88 6.67
C LYS A 37 2.39 -45.51 6.80
N THR A 38 2.01 -44.99 7.97
CA THR A 38 0.73 -44.33 8.15
C THR A 38 0.87 -43.01 7.41
N GLU A 39 0.34 -42.92 6.21
CA GLU A 39 0.07 -41.64 5.59
C GLU A 39 -0.95 -40.87 6.45
N SER A 40 -0.45 -40.05 7.34
CA SER A 40 -1.27 -39.01 7.93
C SER A 40 -1.58 -38.01 6.81
N THR A 41 -2.74 -38.14 6.22
CA THR A 41 -3.38 -37.07 5.47
C THR A 41 -3.64 -35.94 6.47
N GLU A 42 -2.65 -35.08 6.66
CA GLU A 42 -2.89 -33.79 7.29
C GLU A 42 -3.89 -33.08 6.37
N LYS A 43 -5.17 -33.11 6.77
CA LYS A 43 -6.13 -32.11 6.34
C LYS A 43 -5.50 -30.78 6.73
N LYS A 44 -4.95 -30.04 5.76
CA LYS A 44 -4.60 -28.65 5.91
C LYS A 44 -5.91 -27.98 6.35
N THR A 45 -6.06 -27.72 7.65
CA THR A 45 -7.12 -26.85 8.17
C THR A 45 -6.87 -25.52 7.48
N GLU A 46 -7.76 -25.16 6.55
CA GLU A 46 -7.69 -23.84 5.94
C GLU A 46 -7.77 -22.83 7.10
N SER A 47 -6.72 -22.04 7.24
CA SER A 47 -6.66 -21.02 8.26
C SER A 47 -7.73 -19.96 7.94
N ASN A 48 -8.61 -19.67 8.90
CA ASN A 48 -9.61 -18.61 8.78
C ASN A 48 -9.00 -17.20 8.96
N GLN A 49 -7.66 -17.10 8.92
CA GLN A 49 -6.93 -15.84 8.90
C GLN A 49 -6.92 -15.24 7.50
N ILE A 50 -7.10 -13.94 7.41
CA ILE A 50 -6.99 -13.19 6.17
C ILE A 50 -5.76 -12.30 6.24
N LEU A 51 -4.83 -12.49 5.29
CA LEU A 51 -3.60 -11.75 5.19
C LEU A 51 -3.66 -10.81 4.00
N PHE A 52 -3.46 -9.53 4.23
CA PHE A 52 -3.30 -8.52 3.19
C PHE A 52 -1.85 -8.02 3.15
N ASN A 53 -1.29 -7.90 1.96
CA ASN A 53 0.03 -7.31 1.74
C ASN A 53 0.01 -6.41 0.51
N GLY A 54 0.78 -5.32 0.50
CA GLY A 54 0.99 -4.54 -0.72
C GLY A 54 0.89 -3.03 -0.57
N SER A 55 0.03 -2.40 -1.35
CA SER A 55 -0.08 -0.95 -1.48
C SER A 55 -0.15 -0.21 -0.13
N SER A 56 0.82 0.66 0.14
CA SER A 56 0.81 1.55 1.30
C SER A 56 -0.26 2.64 1.23
N THR A 57 -0.86 2.86 0.05
CA THR A 57 -2.02 3.74 -0.12
C THR A 57 -3.30 3.05 0.36
N LEU A 58 -3.48 1.76 0.01
CA LEU A 58 -4.69 1.00 0.32
C LEU A 58 -4.65 0.38 1.73
N ALA A 59 -3.47 0.09 2.27
CA ALA A 59 -3.32 -0.55 3.58
C ALA A 59 -4.04 0.17 4.73
N PRO A 60 -3.98 1.51 4.87
CA PRO A 60 -4.74 2.21 5.91
C PRO A 60 -6.26 2.03 5.78
N VAL A 61 -6.78 2.00 4.55
CA VAL A 61 -8.21 1.79 4.28
C VAL A 61 -8.66 0.41 4.75
N ILE A 62 -7.93 -0.64 4.33
CA ILE A 62 -8.24 -2.02 4.73
C ILE A 62 -8.07 -2.20 6.24
N THR A 63 -7.05 -1.56 6.84
CA THR A 63 -6.85 -1.60 8.30
C THR A 63 -8.03 -0.96 9.05
N SER A 64 -8.53 0.19 8.60
CA SER A 64 -9.69 0.84 9.22
C SER A 64 -10.92 -0.05 9.14
N ILE A 65 -11.24 -0.59 7.95
CA ILE A 65 -12.38 -1.49 7.75
C ILE A 65 -12.25 -2.76 8.64
N ALA A 66 -11.05 -3.35 8.70
CA ALA A 66 -10.79 -4.55 9.49
C ALA A 66 -10.92 -4.28 11.01
N THR A 67 -10.45 -3.12 11.47
CA THR A 67 -10.57 -2.71 12.88
C THR A 67 -12.03 -2.50 13.26
N ASP A 68 -12.79 -1.72 12.48
CA ASP A 68 -14.20 -1.46 12.73
C ASP A 68 -15.03 -2.75 12.69
N PHE A 69 -14.69 -3.67 11.79
CA PHE A 69 -15.33 -4.97 11.66
C PHE A 69 -15.05 -5.85 12.87
N PHE A 70 -13.80 -5.94 13.32
CA PHE A 70 -13.40 -6.67 14.52
C PHE A 70 -14.06 -6.07 15.78
N ASP A 71 -14.03 -4.76 15.95
CA ASP A 71 -14.60 -4.07 17.12
C ASP A 71 -16.12 -4.24 17.20
N THR A 72 -16.77 -4.41 16.04
CA THR A 72 -18.23 -4.60 15.96
C THR A 72 -18.65 -6.03 16.28
N TYR A 73 -17.93 -7.03 15.77
CA TYR A 73 -18.38 -8.42 15.77
C TYR A 73 -17.52 -9.35 16.62
N GLY A 74 -16.20 -9.14 16.70
CA GLY A 74 -15.25 -9.97 17.44
C GLY A 74 -15.01 -11.35 16.84
N THR A 75 -16.07 -12.09 16.50
CA THR A 75 -16.02 -13.43 15.89
C THR A 75 -16.75 -13.49 14.56
N TRP A 76 -16.39 -14.45 13.70
CA TRP A 76 -17.03 -14.62 12.39
C TRP A 76 -18.52 -14.98 12.49
N ASP A 77 -18.89 -15.88 13.43
CA ASP A 77 -20.28 -16.28 13.64
C ASP A 77 -21.17 -15.18 14.26
N ALA A 78 -20.57 -14.17 14.88
CA ALA A 78 -21.31 -12.99 15.34
C ALA A 78 -21.70 -12.08 14.15
N TYR A 79 -20.93 -12.08 13.07
CA TYR A 79 -21.27 -11.39 11.83
C TYR A 79 -22.30 -12.18 11.01
N ASP A 80 -22.04 -13.47 10.78
CA ASP A 80 -22.95 -14.39 10.09
C ASP A 80 -22.89 -15.77 10.76
N SER A 81 -24.05 -16.25 11.26
CA SER A 81 -24.15 -17.51 12.00
C SER A 81 -23.76 -18.77 11.20
N SER A 82 -23.61 -18.66 9.87
CA SER A 82 -23.12 -19.74 9.02
C SER A 82 -21.60 -19.86 9.00
N LEU A 83 -20.88 -18.84 9.48
CA LEU A 83 -19.43 -18.79 9.53
C LEU A 83 -18.87 -19.49 10.79
N PRO A 84 -17.57 -19.79 10.84
CA PRO A 84 -16.94 -20.45 11.99
C PRO A 84 -17.03 -19.64 13.27
N LYS A 85 -17.13 -20.36 14.43
CA LYS A 85 -17.08 -19.76 15.78
C LYS A 85 -15.64 -19.50 16.21
N GLU A 86 -14.97 -18.63 15.48
CA GLU A 86 -13.58 -18.27 15.70
C GLU A 86 -13.44 -16.75 15.70
N ASP A 87 -12.42 -16.25 16.37
CA ASP A 87 -12.09 -14.82 16.37
C ASP A 87 -11.77 -14.35 14.96
N ILE A 88 -12.20 -13.12 14.63
CA ILE A 88 -11.82 -12.46 13.38
C ILE A 88 -10.32 -12.17 13.42
N ALA A 89 -9.57 -12.72 12.46
CA ALA A 89 -8.14 -12.56 12.36
C ALA A 89 -7.77 -12.03 10.97
N ILE A 90 -7.60 -10.71 10.88
CA ILE A 90 -7.27 -10.00 9.64
C ILE A 90 -5.98 -9.21 9.88
N TYR A 91 -4.97 -9.43 9.05
CA TYR A 91 -3.66 -8.80 9.16
C TYR A 91 -3.35 -8.02 7.89
N VAL A 92 -2.89 -6.79 8.07
CA VAL A 92 -2.58 -5.89 6.97
C VAL A 92 -1.13 -5.44 7.07
N SER A 93 -0.37 -5.61 5.99
CA SER A 93 1.01 -5.15 5.89
C SER A 93 1.23 -4.34 4.61
N ALA A 94 2.05 -3.30 4.70
CA ALA A 94 2.36 -2.42 3.59
C ALA A 94 3.79 -2.67 3.07
N GLY A 95 3.95 -2.77 1.75
CA GLY A 95 5.25 -3.00 1.11
C GLY A 95 5.32 -2.50 -0.35
N GLY A 96 4.20 -1.97 -0.85
CA GLY A 96 4.06 -1.55 -2.25
C GLY A 96 3.31 -2.55 -3.12
N SER A 97 2.72 -2.06 -4.23
CA SER A 97 1.83 -2.85 -5.10
C SER A 97 2.51 -4.10 -5.68
N GLY A 98 3.78 -3.98 -6.10
CA GLY A 98 4.54 -5.11 -6.63
C GLY A 98 4.82 -6.20 -5.59
N GLN A 99 5.02 -5.83 -4.32
CA GLN A 99 5.15 -6.83 -3.24
C GLN A 99 3.81 -7.52 -2.95
N GLY A 100 2.68 -6.80 -3.07
CA GLY A 100 1.36 -7.37 -2.93
C GLY A 100 1.08 -8.46 -3.96
N THR A 101 1.30 -8.18 -5.25
CA THR A 101 1.12 -9.17 -6.32
C THR A 101 2.10 -10.33 -6.19
N LYS A 102 3.38 -10.05 -5.86
CA LYS A 102 4.38 -11.09 -5.60
C LYS A 102 3.97 -12.01 -4.45
N ALA A 103 3.48 -11.46 -3.34
CA ALA A 103 3.05 -12.26 -2.19
C ALA A 103 1.86 -13.19 -2.51
N VAL A 104 0.95 -12.76 -3.41
CA VAL A 104 -0.13 -13.63 -3.93
C VAL A 104 0.43 -14.74 -4.82
N ILE A 105 1.38 -14.42 -5.71
CA ILE A 105 2.05 -15.42 -6.58
C ILE A 105 2.76 -16.47 -5.73
N ASP A 106 3.49 -16.04 -4.70
CA ASP A 106 4.25 -16.91 -3.79
C ASP A 106 3.35 -17.67 -2.79
N GLY A 107 2.04 -17.33 -2.70
CA GLY A 107 1.10 -17.94 -1.75
C GLY A 107 1.37 -17.56 -0.28
N THR A 108 2.05 -16.45 -0.01
CA THR A 108 2.41 -15.96 1.33
C THR A 108 1.41 -14.96 1.89
N THR A 109 0.42 -14.52 1.11
CA THR A 109 -0.71 -13.69 1.54
C THR A 109 -2.00 -14.21 0.94
N THR A 110 -3.12 -13.89 1.56
CA THR A 110 -4.45 -14.19 1.03
C THR A 110 -4.79 -13.24 -0.12
N PHE A 111 -4.55 -11.95 0.09
CA PHE A 111 -4.86 -10.91 -0.87
C PHE A 111 -3.70 -9.92 -1.01
N GLY A 112 -3.43 -9.54 -2.25
CA GLY A 112 -2.54 -8.44 -2.60
C GLY A 112 -3.31 -7.12 -2.69
N MET A 113 -2.78 -6.07 -2.08
CA MET A 113 -3.28 -4.71 -2.25
C MET A 113 -2.50 -4.00 -3.34
N VAL A 114 -3.19 -3.46 -4.33
CA VAL A 114 -2.57 -2.87 -5.53
C VAL A 114 -3.20 -1.51 -5.84
N ALA A 115 -2.39 -0.47 -5.97
CA ALA A 115 -2.83 0.88 -6.35
C ALA A 115 -2.31 1.26 -7.75
N ARG A 116 -2.58 0.40 -8.71
CA ARG A 116 -2.37 0.49 -10.16
C ARG A 116 -3.10 -0.64 -10.86
N SER A 117 -3.12 -0.66 -12.18
CA SER A 117 -3.53 -1.86 -12.89
C SER A 117 -2.57 -3.03 -12.61
N VAL A 118 -3.10 -4.23 -12.48
CA VAL A 118 -2.27 -5.45 -12.40
C VAL A 118 -1.61 -5.67 -13.76
N LYS A 119 -0.30 -5.94 -13.77
CA LYS A 119 0.45 -6.17 -15.01
C LYS A 119 0.07 -7.51 -15.64
N ASP A 120 0.17 -7.62 -16.96
CA ASP A 120 -0.20 -8.85 -17.67
C ASP A 120 0.64 -10.06 -17.23
N GLU A 121 1.94 -9.85 -16.91
CA GLU A 121 2.80 -10.90 -16.39
C GLU A 121 2.37 -11.33 -14.96
N GLU A 122 1.92 -10.40 -14.13
CA GLU A 122 1.39 -10.70 -12.78
C GLU A 122 0.08 -11.50 -12.88
N LYS A 123 -0.86 -11.05 -13.74
CA LYS A 123 -2.12 -11.77 -14.00
C LYS A 123 -1.89 -13.21 -14.45
N LYS A 124 -0.91 -13.43 -15.35
CA LYS A 124 -0.57 -14.76 -15.82
C LYS A 124 0.09 -15.64 -14.76
N ALA A 125 0.84 -15.03 -13.83
CA ALA A 125 1.53 -15.74 -12.77
C ALA A 125 0.61 -16.10 -11.59
N ILE A 126 -0.45 -15.33 -11.35
CA ILE A 126 -1.44 -15.61 -10.30
C ILE A 126 -2.43 -16.66 -10.80
N LYS A 127 -2.46 -17.82 -10.13
CA LYS A 127 -3.35 -18.92 -10.50
C LYS A 127 -4.82 -18.53 -10.29
N ASN A 128 -5.64 -18.60 -11.35
CA ASN A 128 -7.06 -18.21 -11.31
C ASN A 128 -7.25 -16.81 -10.70
N GLU A 129 -6.48 -15.87 -11.17
CA GLU A 129 -6.47 -14.49 -10.71
C GLU A 129 -7.86 -13.88 -10.62
N LYS A 130 -8.07 -13.11 -9.54
CA LYS A 130 -9.28 -12.34 -9.27
C LYS A 130 -8.90 -10.94 -8.83
N GLU A 131 -9.55 -9.94 -9.43
CA GLU A 131 -9.44 -8.54 -9.04
C GLU A 131 -10.77 -8.04 -8.44
N TYR A 132 -10.65 -7.33 -7.33
CA TYR A 132 -11.78 -6.67 -6.66
C TYR A 132 -11.44 -5.18 -6.56
N GLN A 133 -12.17 -4.34 -7.29
CA GLN A 133 -11.93 -2.90 -7.27
C GLN A 133 -12.60 -2.29 -6.03
N VAL A 134 -11.77 -1.72 -5.16
CA VAL A 134 -12.18 -1.09 -3.89
C VAL A 134 -12.55 0.38 -4.10
N GLY A 135 -11.86 1.05 -5.02
CA GLY A 135 -12.06 2.46 -5.28
C GLY A 135 -11.17 2.97 -6.42
N ILE A 136 -11.16 4.28 -6.57
CA ILE A 136 -10.28 5.00 -7.50
C ILE A 136 -9.46 6.02 -6.70
N ASP A 137 -8.20 6.17 -7.08
CA ASP A 137 -7.28 7.17 -6.58
C ASP A 137 -6.62 7.92 -7.74
N ALA A 138 -5.96 9.00 -7.43
CA ALA A 138 -5.10 9.72 -8.37
C ALA A 138 -3.79 10.10 -7.68
N LEU A 139 -2.75 10.37 -8.47
CA LEU A 139 -1.55 11.00 -7.94
C LEU A 139 -1.64 12.50 -8.25
N THR A 140 -1.67 13.31 -7.20
CA THR A 140 -1.72 14.76 -7.30
C THR A 140 -0.32 15.33 -7.11
N ILE A 141 0.06 16.32 -7.91
CA ILE A 141 1.29 17.06 -7.66
C ILE A 141 1.07 17.92 -6.42
N ALA A 142 1.90 17.72 -5.42
CA ALA A 142 1.75 18.35 -4.11
C ALA A 142 3.02 19.08 -3.68
N VAL A 143 2.83 20.22 -3.05
CA VAL A 143 3.90 21.05 -2.49
C VAL A 143 3.55 21.46 -1.04
N ASN A 144 4.55 21.91 -0.30
CA ASN A 144 4.34 22.50 1.01
C ASN A 144 3.53 23.81 0.88
N PRO A 145 2.60 24.14 1.78
CA PRO A 145 1.85 25.41 1.74
C PRO A 145 2.72 26.67 1.79
N LYS A 146 3.94 26.56 2.34
CA LYS A 146 4.91 27.65 2.41
C LYS A 146 5.85 27.69 1.20
N ASN A 147 5.68 26.78 0.25
CA ASN A 147 6.47 26.79 -0.97
C ASN A 147 6.18 28.06 -1.76
N PRO A 148 7.23 28.81 -2.18
CA PRO A 148 7.03 30.06 -2.91
C PRO A 148 6.20 29.91 -4.19
N VAL A 149 6.17 28.74 -4.81
CA VAL A 149 5.40 28.48 -6.02
C VAL A 149 3.91 28.72 -5.80
N THR A 150 3.37 28.46 -4.62
CA THR A 150 1.92 28.61 -4.32
C THR A 150 1.42 30.05 -4.43
N GLY A 151 2.31 31.04 -4.33
CA GLY A 151 2.00 32.47 -4.50
C GLY A 151 2.12 32.95 -5.95
N VAL A 152 2.62 32.13 -6.87
CA VAL A 152 2.94 32.50 -8.26
C VAL A 152 2.19 31.65 -9.26
N LEU A 153 2.15 30.32 -9.04
CA LEU A 153 1.53 29.34 -9.94
C LEU A 153 0.59 28.43 -9.14
N ASP A 154 -0.55 28.06 -9.75
CA ASP A 154 -1.48 27.04 -9.27
C ASP A 154 -1.58 25.85 -10.21
N ASP A 155 -0.89 25.92 -11.37
CA ASP A 155 -0.88 24.93 -12.44
C ASP A 155 0.55 24.63 -12.89
N LEU A 156 0.83 23.39 -13.18
CA LEU A 156 2.07 22.92 -13.79
C LEU A 156 1.78 22.12 -15.04
N SER A 157 2.42 22.47 -16.16
CA SER A 157 2.37 21.62 -17.34
C SER A 157 3.16 20.33 -17.12
N THR A 158 2.84 19.28 -17.88
CA THR A 158 3.61 18.03 -17.88
C THR A 158 5.10 18.27 -18.09
N ASP A 159 5.48 19.17 -19.02
CA ASP A 159 6.88 19.48 -19.31
C ASP A 159 7.60 20.15 -18.11
N GLN A 160 6.89 21.01 -17.39
CA GLN A 160 7.42 21.61 -16.14
C GLN A 160 7.58 20.56 -15.06
N ILE A 161 6.61 19.67 -14.88
CA ILE A 161 6.69 18.55 -13.91
C ILE A 161 7.88 17.65 -14.27
N VAL A 162 8.02 17.23 -15.54
CA VAL A 162 9.16 16.43 -15.99
C VAL A 162 10.48 17.15 -15.73
N SER A 163 10.57 18.47 -16.00
CA SER A 163 11.78 19.24 -15.76
C SER A 163 12.15 19.36 -14.28
N LEU A 164 11.15 19.49 -13.38
CA LEU A 164 11.36 19.50 -11.93
C LEU A 164 11.81 18.12 -11.43
N PHE A 165 11.08 17.06 -11.78
CA PHE A 165 11.34 15.73 -11.27
C PHE A 165 12.60 15.08 -11.85
N SER A 166 13.01 15.41 -13.07
CA SER A 166 14.29 14.97 -13.64
C SER A 166 15.50 15.75 -13.12
N GLY A 167 15.29 16.84 -12.37
CA GLY A 167 16.37 17.71 -11.90
C GLY A 167 16.89 18.69 -12.95
N LYS A 168 16.25 18.79 -14.14
CA LYS A 168 16.58 19.79 -15.14
C LYS A 168 16.35 21.22 -14.60
N TYR A 169 15.29 21.42 -13.84
CA TYR A 169 15.08 22.60 -13.02
C TYR A 169 15.65 22.31 -11.63
N ALA A 170 16.85 22.81 -11.36
CA ALA A 170 17.57 22.60 -10.10
C ALA A 170 17.04 23.50 -8.98
N THR A 171 16.56 24.69 -9.34
CA THR A 171 16.01 25.68 -8.42
C THR A 171 14.60 26.08 -8.83
N TRP A 172 13.84 26.61 -7.89
CA TRP A 172 12.49 27.14 -8.16
C TRP A 172 12.52 28.28 -9.18
N LYS A 173 13.63 29.07 -9.23
CA LYS A 173 13.84 30.12 -10.21
C LYS A 173 13.95 29.63 -11.66
N ASP A 174 14.37 28.36 -11.85
CA ASP A 174 14.40 27.75 -13.19
C ASP A 174 13.00 27.50 -13.74
N LEU A 175 12.02 27.31 -12.85
CA LEU A 175 10.61 27.16 -13.21
C LEU A 175 9.97 28.52 -13.58
N ASP A 176 10.23 29.55 -12.77
CA ASP A 176 9.75 30.91 -13.00
C ASP A 176 10.76 31.93 -12.41
N PRO A 177 11.21 32.95 -13.18
CA PRO A 177 12.20 33.92 -12.72
C PRO A 177 11.79 34.77 -11.49
N SER A 178 10.50 34.83 -11.16
CA SER A 178 9.99 35.50 -9.96
C SER A 178 10.13 34.70 -8.67
N LEU A 179 10.41 33.39 -8.81
CA LEU A 179 10.63 32.49 -7.68
C LEU A 179 12.08 32.61 -7.16
N PRO A 180 12.33 32.24 -5.90
CA PRO A 180 13.68 32.33 -5.31
C PRO A 180 14.64 31.30 -5.94
N ASP A 181 15.92 31.62 -5.86
CA ASP A 181 17.04 30.75 -6.27
C ASP A 181 17.32 29.70 -5.16
N GLU A 182 16.29 28.92 -4.84
CA GLU A 182 16.32 27.88 -3.82
C GLU A 182 16.18 26.51 -4.47
N LYS A 183 16.93 25.53 -3.98
CA LYS A 183 16.96 24.16 -4.55
C LYS A 183 15.55 23.53 -4.47
N VAL A 184 15.12 22.93 -5.59
CA VAL A 184 13.93 22.08 -5.60
C VAL A 184 14.27 20.77 -4.89
N VAL A 185 13.44 20.40 -3.88
CA VAL A 185 13.55 19.12 -3.19
C VAL A 185 12.49 18.18 -3.72
N VAL A 186 12.89 17.25 -4.57
CA VAL A 186 11.98 16.27 -5.17
C VAL A 186 11.77 15.09 -4.22
N ILE A 187 10.51 14.80 -3.88
CA ILE A 187 10.13 13.63 -3.10
C ILE A 187 9.40 12.65 -4.01
N THR A 188 9.88 11.44 -4.08
CA THR A 188 9.30 10.37 -4.90
C THR A 188 9.01 9.12 -4.05
N ARG A 189 8.25 8.17 -4.57
CA ARG A 189 8.16 6.82 -4.00
C ARG A 189 9.35 6.01 -4.46
N ASP A 190 9.63 4.94 -3.71
CA ASP A 190 10.58 3.94 -4.16
C ASP A 190 10.23 3.45 -5.59
N ILE A 191 11.25 3.16 -6.39
CA ILE A 191 11.10 2.81 -7.81
C ILE A 191 10.26 1.55 -8.06
N ASN A 192 10.14 0.67 -7.07
CA ASN A 192 9.31 -0.54 -7.13
C ASN A 192 7.88 -0.29 -6.64
N GLY A 193 7.58 0.93 -6.20
CA GLY A 193 6.26 1.31 -5.71
C GLY A 193 5.26 1.53 -6.85
N GLY A 194 4.03 0.98 -6.71
CA GLY A 194 2.99 1.17 -7.72
C GLY A 194 2.66 2.64 -8.02
N ALA A 195 2.88 3.56 -7.08
CA ALA A 195 2.72 4.99 -7.32
C ALA A 195 3.83 5.54 -8.25
N HIS A 196 5.08 5.10 -8.04
CA HIS A 196 6.17 5.49 -8.95
C HIS A 196 5.91 4.97 -10.38
N GLU A 197 5.50 3.71 -10.54
CA GLU A 197 5.15 3.14 -11.85
C GLU A 197 4.06 3.96 -12.57
N VAL A 198 3.02 4.39 -11.84
CA VAL A 198 1.93 5.22 -12.41
C VAL A 198 2.43 6.60 -12.79
N PHE A 199 3.23 7.24 -11.94
CA PHE A 199 3.80 8.56 -12.21
C PHE A 199 4.78 8.51 -13.40
N GLN A 200 5.68 7.53 -13.43
CA GLN A 200 6.62 7.32 -14.53
C GLN A 200 5.88 7.16 -15.86
N LYS A 201 4.87 6.29 -15.90
CA LYS A 201 4.11 6.00 -17.12
C LYS A 201 3.32 7.21 -17.64
N ASN A 202 2.63 7.95 -16.74
CA ASN A 202 1.67 8.97 -17.16
C ASN A 202 2.26 10.38 -17.27
N ILE A 203 3.39 10.64 -16.62
CA ILE A 203 4.04 11.96 -16.58
C ILE A 203 5.45 11.91 -17.15
N MET A 204 6.33 11.07 -16.61
CA MET A 204 7.75 11.10 -16.95
C MET A 204 8.05 10.48 -18.32
N GLY A 205 7.23 9.52 -18.78
CA GLY A 205 7.49 8.79 -20.03
C GLY A 205 8.83 8.08 -19.99
N ASP A 206 9.70 8.39 -20.96
CA ASP A 206 11.06 7.83 -21.05
C ASP A 206 12.11 8.63 -20.22
N THR A 207 11.69 9.73 -19.57
CA THR A 207 12.58 10.54 -18.73
C THR A 207 12.59 9.99 -17.31
N GLU A 208 13.75 9.69 -16.76
CA GLU A 208 13.90 9.19 -15.40
C GLU A 208 13.75 10.31 -14.36
N VAL A 209 13.20 9.95 -13.19
CA VAL A 209 13.24 10.81 -12.01
C VAL A 209 14.71 10.94 -11.57
N SER A 210 15.11 12.14 -11.14
CA SER A 210 16.47 12.42 -10.68
C SER A 210 16.92 11.44 -9.59
N SER A 211 18.16 10.98 -9.69
CA SER A 211 18.80 10.16 -8.63
C SER A 211 18.95 10.90 -7.30
N ASP A 212 18.89 12.23 -7.31
CA ASP A 212 18.94 13.08 -6.11
C ASP A 212 17.58 13.18 -5.41
N ALA A 213 16.51 12.64 -5.98
CA ALA A 213 15.19 12.63 -5.37
C ALA A 213 15.17 11.79 -4.09
N ILE A 214 14.52 12.29 -3.06
CA ILE A 214 14.30 11.57 -1.81
C ILE A 214 13.24 10.48 -2.08
N GLN A 215 13.58 9.23 -1.78
CA GLN A 215 12.69 8.09 -1.99
C GLN A 215 11.98 7.71 -0.69
N ALA A 216 10.69 8.01 -0.60
CA ALA A 216 9.86 7.63 0.52
C ALA A 216 9.40 6.16 0.40
N SER A 217 9.45 5.42 1.49
CA SER A 217 9.06 3.99 1.56
C SER A 217 7.54 3.79 1.53
N SER A 218 6.76 4.83 1.88
CA SER A 218 5.30 4.80 1.91
C SER A 218 4.69 6.09 1.37
N MET A 219 3.40 6.07 1.03
CA MET A 219 2.69 7.27 0.61
C MET A 219 2.53 8.28 1.77
N GLY A 220 2.36 7.79 2.99
CA GLY A 220 2.31 8.63 4.18
C GLY A 220 3.62 9.36 4.44
N GLU A 221 4.76 8.66 4.31
CA GLU A 221 6.10 9.25 4.43
C GLU A 221 6.34 10.32 3.36
N LEU A 222 5.98 10.04 2.08
CA LEU A 222 6.11 11.01 1.00
C LEU A 222 5.37 12.33 1.34
N VAL A 223 4.15 12.23 1.83
CA VAL A 223 3.35 13.41 2.21
C VAL A 223 3.97 14.10 3.43
N GLN A 224 4.48 13.34 4.41
CA GLN A 224 5.15 13.92 5.57
C GLN A 224 6.43 14.67 5.18
N ASP A 225 7.24 14.12 4.28
CA ASP A 225 8.44 14.78 3.77
C ASP A 225 8.13 16.10 3.04
N ILE A 226 6.99 16.16 2.30
CA ILE A 226 6.51 17.41 1.71
C ILE A 226 6.12 18.42 2.81
N ILE A 227 5.44 17.96 3.86
CA ILE A 227 5.03 18.83 4.99
C ILE A 227 6.24 19.40 5.70
N ASP A 228 7.30 18.62 5.87
CA ASP A 228 8.47 18.99 6.66
C ASP A 228 9.46 19.89 5.90
N ASN A 229 9.34 19.97 4.56
CA ASN A 229 10.25 20.77 3.73
C ASN A 229 9.49 21.80 2.87
N GLN A 230 9.69 23.09 3.13
CA GLN A 230 9.01 24.14 2.39
C GLN A 230 9.35 24.22 0.90
N TYR A 231 10.50 23.67 0.45
CA TYR A 231 10.90 23.66 -0.95
C TYR A 231 10.61 22.33 -1.63
N ALA A 232 9.86 21.44 -0.96
CA ALA A 232 9.52 20.13 -1.50
C ALA A 232 8.43 20.21 -2.55
N ILE A 233 8.56 19.30 -3.52
CA ILE A 233 7.54 18.88 -4.48
C ILE A 233 7.51 17.36 -4.54
N GLY A 234 6.33 16.78 -4.60
CA GLY A 234 6.16 15.34 -4.75
C GLY A 234 4.82 15.01 -5.40
N TYR A 235 4.52 13.72 -5.55
CA TYR A 235 3.22 13.27 -6.01
C TYR A 235 2.49 12.51 -4.90
N ALA A 236 1.49 13.16 -4.32
CA ALA A 236 0.67 12.57 -3.26
C ALA A 236 -0.52 11.79 -3.83
N SER A 237 -0.92 10.69 -3.18
CA SER A 237 -2.23 10.10 -3.42
C SER A 237 -3.33 11.12 -3.11
N PHE A 238 -4.34 11.21 -3.97
CA PHE A 238 -5.50 12.10 -3.80
C PHE A 238 -6.15 11.91 -2.42
N GLY A 239 -6.41 10.66 -2.03
CA GLY A 239 -6.98 10.38 -0.71
C GLY A 239 -6.06 10.84 0.43
N VAL A 240 -4.74 10.56 0.35
CA VAL A 240 -3.80 10.96 1.40
C VAL A 240 -3.60 12.48 1.43
N ALA A 241 -3.62 13.15 0.28
CA ALA A 241 -3.60 14.62 0.21
C ALA A 241 -4.84 15.23 0.89
N ASN A 242 -6.03 14.68 0.64
CA ASN A 242 -7.28 15.10 1.28
C ASN A 242 -7.25 14.94 2.81
N GLN A 243 -6.71 13.83 3.32
CA GLN A 243 -6.50 13.61 4.76
C GLN A 243 -5.54 14.64 5.39
N ASN A 244 -4.67 15.24 4.56
CA ASN A 244 -3.71 16.26 4.96
C ASN A 244 -4.05 17.66 4.39
N ALA A 245 -5.33 17.93 4.14
CA ALA A 245 -5.80 19.22 3.66
C ALA A 245 -5.29 20.37 4.54
N GLY A 246 -4.77 21.43 3.91
CA GLY A 246 -4.14 22.55 4.58
C GLY A 246 -2.69 22.32 5.04
N LYS A 247 -2.19 21.09 5.05
CA LYS A 247 -0.78 20.75 5.31
C LYS A 247 0.02 20.56 4.02
N VAL A 248 -0.65 20.25 2.93
CA VAL A 248 -0.12 20.24 1.57
C VAL A 248 -1.06 21.02 0.65
N VAL A 249 -0.51 21.54 -0.44
CA VAL A 249 -1.26 22.18 -1.53
C VAL A 249 -1.10 21.31 -2.77
N THR A 250 -2.22 20.94 -3.39
CA THR A 250 -2.22 20.19 -4.66
C THR A 250 -2.28 21.18 -5.82
N MET A 251 -1.43 20.96 -6.82
CA MET A 251 -1.35 21.77 -8.04
C MET A 251 -2.27 21.20 -9.12
N LYS A 252 -2.79 22.06 -9.99
CA LYS A 252 -3.38 21.64 -11.25
C LYS A 252 -2.30 21.01 -12.14
N VAL A 253 -2.71 20.16 -13.04
CA VAL A 253 -1.84 19.57 -14.08
C VAL A 253 -2.46 19.87 -15.45
N ASN A 254 -1.74 20.60 -16.30
CA ASN A 254 -2.23 21.05 -17.60
C ASN A 254 -3.59 21.76 -17.52
N GLY A 255 -3.78 22.63 -16.52
CA GLY A 255 -5.02 23.36 -16.29
C GLY A 255 -6.12 22.55 -15.61
N VAL A 256 -5.92 21.26 -15.33
CA VAL A 256 -6.93 20.39 -14.72
C VAL A 256 -6.68 20.21 -13.23
N GLU A 257 -7.66 20.59 -12.42
CA GLU A 257 -7.62 20.42 -10.97
C GLU A 257 -7.88 18.94 -10.58
N PRO A 258 -7.16 18.39 -9.57
CA PRO A 258 -7.40 17.04 -9.07
C PRO A 258 -8.69 17.00 -8.22
N THR A 259 -9.84 17.02 -8.86
CA THR A 259 -11.16 16.86 -8.23
C THR A 259 -11.71 15.46 -8.47
N LYS A 260 -12.64 15.01 -7.61
CA LYS A 260 -13.38 13.74 -7.81
C LYS A 260 -13.98 13.66 -9.21
N GLU A 261 -14.59 14.76 -9.69
CA GLU A 261 -15.20 14.82 -11.02
C GLU A 261 -14.17 14.63 -12.15
N ASN A 262 -13.06 15.40 -12.10
CA ASN A 262 -12.02 15.35 -13.14
C ASN A 262 -11.26 14.02 -13.14
N ILE A 263 -11.13 13.36 -11.96
CA ILE A 263 -10.57 12.03 -11.87
C ILE A 263 -11.51 11.00 -12.48
N LEU A 264 -12.80 11.05 -12.16
CA LEU A 264 -13.79 10.09 -12.67
C LEU A 264 -14.03 10.19 -14.16
N ASN A 265 -14.07 11.42 -14.72
CA ASN A 265 -14.28 11.62 -16.15
C ASN A 265 -13.00 11.46 -17.00
N GLY A 266 -11.85 11.20 -16.35
CA GLY A 266 -10.57 10.98 -17.02
C GLY A 266 -9.85 12.25 -17.48
N SER A 267 -10.36 13.44 -17.15
CA SER A 267 -9.69 14.71 -17.49
C SER A 267 -8.39 14.87 -16.70
N TYR A 268 -8.36 14.41 -15.43
CA TYR A 268 -7.13 14.35 -14.64
C TYR A 268 -6.35 13.09 -14.98
N ILE A 269 -5.18 13.26 -15.58
CA ILE A 269 -4.46 12.20 -16.31
C ILE A 269 -3.75 11.15 -15.44
N ILE A 270 -3.59 11.38 -14.11
CA ILE A 270 -2.80 10.50 -13.24
C ILE A 270 -3.72 9.68 -12.33
N GLN A 271 -4.79 9.14 -12.86
CA GLN A 271 -5.71 8.27 -12.11
C GLN A 271 -5.22 6.83 -12.06
N ARG A 272 -5.66 6.08 -11.03
CA ARG A 272 -5.33 4.67 -10.82
C ARG A 272 -6.41 3.92 -10.05
N PRO A 273 -6.64 2.64 -10.34
CA PRO A 273 -7.55 1.82 -9.55
C PRO A 273 -6.89 1.45 -8.20
N LEU A 274 -7.73 1.28 -7.18
CA LEU A 274 -7.39 0.62 -5.93
C LEU A 274 -7.97 -0.79 -5.97
N LEU A 275 -7.12 -1.81 -5.98
CA LEU A 275 -7.49 -3.20 -6.21
C LEU A 275 -7.07 -4.08 -5.05
N ILE A 276 -7.91 -5.06 -4.75
CA ILE A 276 -7.55 -6.27 -4.02
C ILE A 276 -7.40 -7.39 -5.05
N VAL A 277 -6.30 -8.13 -4.99
CA VAL A 277 -5.98 -9.22 -5.93
C VAL A 277 -5.87 -10.52 -5.14
N GLY A 278 -6.51 -11.57 -5.61
CA GLY A 278 -6.49 -12.89 -4.99
C GLY A 278 -6.27 -14.02 -5.99
N SER A 279 -6.03 -15.22 -5.46
CA SER A 279 -5.83 -16.46 -6.22
C SER A 279 -6.97 -17.44 -5.96
N GLY A 280 -7.73 -17.75 -7.01
CA GLY A 280 -8.83 -18.72 -6.94
C GLY A 280 -10.11 -18.19 -6.32
N LYS A 281 -10.97 -19.11 -5.86
CA LYS A 281 -12.22 -18.74 -5.20
C LYS A 281 -11.95 -18.44 -3.72
N PRO A 282 -12.43 -17.30 -3.19
CA PRO A 282 -12.35 -17.01 -1.76
C PRO A 282 -13.06 -18.09 -0.92
N THR A 283 -12.57 -18.35 0.28
CA THR A 283 -13.30 -19.09 1.31
C THR A 283 -14.48 -18.27 1.82
N ASP A 284 -15.39 -18.88 2.58
CA ASP A 284 -16.58 -18.19 3.06
C ASP A 284 -16.22 -16.97 3.94
N VAL A 285 -15.21 -17.07 4.84
CA VAL A 285 -14.73 -15.92 5.65
C VAL A 285 -14.06 -14.85 4.80
N GLN A 286 -13.31 -15.24 3.78
CA GLN A 286 -12.67 -14.31 2.85
C GLN A 286 -13.71 -13.56 2.03
N GLN A 287 -14.73 -14.27 1.54
CA GLN A 287 -15.84 -13.65 0.80
C GLN A 287 -16.64 -12.70 1.69
N ALA A 288 -16.94 -13.10 2.91
CA ALA A 288 -17.65 -12.25 3.88
C ALA A 288 -16.92 -10.92 4.10
N PHE A 289 -15.61 -10.95 4.29
CA PHE A 289 -14.85 -9.70 4.47
C PHE A 289 -14.70 -8.89 3.17
N LEU A 290 -14.56 -9.53 2.02
CA LEU A 290 -14.64 -8.84 0.72
C LEU A 290 -15.96 -8.13 0.52
N ASP A 291 -17.09 -8.77 0.92
CA ASP A 291 -18.43 -8.18 0.84
C ASP A 291 -18.55 -6.95 1.75
N VAL A 292 -17.93 -6.97 2.93
CA VAL A 292 -17.83 -5.79 3.81
C VAL A 292 -17.05 -4.66 3.14
N ILE A 293 -15.86 -4.94 2.57
CA ILE A 293 -15.03 -3.94 1.89
C ILE A 293 -15.79 -3.31 0.71
N LEU A 294 -16.48 -4.13 -0.10
CA LEU A 294 -17.16 -3.70 -1.33
C LEU A 294 -18.60 -3.22 -1.06
N GLY A 295 -19.11 -3.47 0.14
CA GLY A 295 -20.44 -3.05 0.58
C GLY A 295 -20.47 -1.59 1.06
N GLU A 296 -21.63 -1.15 1.53
CA GLU A 296 -21.90 0.23 1.95
C GLU A 296 -20.91 0.70 3.03
N THR A 297 -20.66 -0.11 4.06
CA THR A 297 -19.77 0.22 5.17
C THR A 297 -18.35 0.45 4.69
N GLY A 298 -17.78 -0.48 3.90
CA GLY A 298 -16.42 -0.35 3.38
C GLY A 298 -16.28 0.82 2.39
N GLN A 299 -17.29 1.02 1.53
CA GLN A 299 -17.27 2.12 0.56
C GLN A 299 -17.41 3.48 1.24
N LYS A 300 -18.15 3.58 2.34
CA LYS A 300 -18.16 4.78 3.18
C LYS A 300 -16.80 5.05 3.78
N THR A 301 -16.10 4.04 4.29
CA THR A 301 -14.72 4.21 4.80
C THR A 301 -13.77 4.67 3.71
N VAL A 302 -13.89 4.14 2.48
CA VAL A 302 -13.12 4.62 1.31
C VAL A 302 -13.33 6.11 1.09
N GLU A 303 -14.59 6.57 1.12
CA GLU A 303 -14.93 7.99 0.95
C GLU A 303 -14.47 8.86 2.11
N ASP A 304 -14.72 8.43 3.35
CA ASP A 304 -14.32 9.16 4.57
C ASP A 304 -12.79 9.32 4.66
N MET A 305 -12.04 8.39 4.07
CA MET A 305 -10.57 8.48 3.93
C MET A 305 -10.12 9.26 2.69
N GLY A 306 -11.03 9.98 2.02
CA GLY A 306 -10.74 10.91 0.94
C GLY A 306 -10.50 10.28 -0.44
N PHE A 307 -10.69 8.96 -0.57
CA PHE A 307 -10.63 8.25 -1.86
C PHE A 307 -12.00 8.30 -2.57
N ILE A 308 -12.04 7.81 -3.80
CA ILE A 308 -13.26 7.78 -4.59
C ILE A 308 -13.84 6.36 -4.54
N PRO A 309 -15.01 6.16 -3.90
CA PRO A 309 -15.64 4.85 -3.81
C PRO A 309 -16.21 4.41 -5.16
N MET A 310 -16.52 3.12 -5.28
CA MET A 310 -17.13 2.51 -6.48
C MET A 310 -18.65 2.68 -6.57
N LYS A 311 -19.30 3.05 -5.46
CA LYS A 311 -20.77 3.21 -5.35
C LYS A 311 -21.10 4.54 -4.70
#